data_2e4270cd51d9ebe6dbd1115d87a4039a
#
_entry.id   2e4270cd51d9ebe6dbd1115d87a4039a
#
_cell.length_a   1.000
_cell.length_b   1.000
_cell.length_c   1.000
_cell.angle_alpha   90.00
_cell.angle_beta   90.00
_cell.angle_gamma   90.00
#
_symmetry.space_group_name_H-M   'P 1'
#
loop_
_entity.id
_entity.type
_entity.pdbx_description
1 polymer ?
#
loop_
_entity_poly.entity_id
_entity_poly.type
_entity_poly.pdbx_seq_one_letter_code
_entity_poly.pdbx_strand_id
1 'polypeptide(L)'
;SGHGGDGLKVGDRVVSNGPHADVVKVPKNLCAKIPDQVSDEAAAFAVVASIGLQGIRLAEPTLGECFVVTGAGLIGLLTIQMLRANGCRVLAIDFDQSKLELAQQFGAEVCNPGRGEDPVATGLAFSRGLGIDGVIITASTKVSDPVTQAARMSRKRGRIILVGVTGLELNRADFYEKELSFQVAC
;
A
#
# COMPACT_ATOMS: atom_id res chain seq x y z
N SER A 1 -8.49 -21.07 6.88
CA SER A 1 -8.90 -22.24 6.06
C SER A 1 -9.76 -21.75 4.90
N GLY A 2 -9.11 -21.34 3.80
CA GLY A 2 -9.77 -20.95 2.56
C GLY A 2 -10.06 -22.17 1.71
N HIS A 3 -11.31 -22.55 1.62
CA HIS A 3 -11.79 -23.50 0.62
C HIS A 3 -11.98 -22.75 -0.70
N GLY A 4 -10.95 -22.62 -1.48
CA GLY A 4 -10.96 -22.07 -2.83
C GLY A 4 -10.21 -23.02 -3.76
N GLY A 5 -10.81 -24.12 -4.18
CA GLY A 5 -10.08 -25.10 -4.95
C GLY A 5 -10.86 -26.12 -5.75
N ASP A 6 -12.11 -25.87 -6.04
CA ASP A 6 -12.84 -26.76 -6.96
C ASP A 6 -12.67 -26.26 -8.40
N GLY A 7 -11.80 -26.99 -9.08
CA GLY A 7 -11.81 -27.30 -10.49
C GLY A 7 -11.98 -26.13 -11.47
N LEU A 8 -10.88 -25.43 -11.83
CA LEU A 8 -10.86 -24.64 -13.08
C LEU A 8 -11.19 -25.55 -14.26
N LYS A 9 -12.10 -25.09 -15.13
CA LYS A 9 -12.56 -25.80 -16.33
C LYS A 9 -12.19 -25.00 -17.58
N VAL A 10 -12.09 -25.67 -18.69
CA VAL A 10 -11.96 -25.00 -20.00
C VAL A 10 -13.15 -24.08 -20.21
N GLY A 11 -12.88 -22.83 -20.55
CA GLY A 11 -13.88 -21.77 -20.70
C GLY A 11 -14.08 -20.89 -19.47
N ASP A 12 -13.49 -21.23 -18.32
CA ASP A 12 -13.50 -20.31 -17.15
C ASP A 12 -12.66 -19.07 -17.41
N ARG A 13 -13.20 -17.92 -17.03
CA ARG A 13 -12.43 -16.66 -16.96
C ARG A 13 -11.55 -16.69 -15.73
N VAL A 14 -10.25 -16.39 -15.88
CA VAL A 14 -9.30 -16.49 -14.79
C VAL A 14 -8.33 -15.29 -14.78
N VAL A 15 -7.83 -14.96 -13.59
CA VAL A 15 -6.71 -14.05 -13.40
C VAL A 15 -5.52 -14.81 -12.85
N SER A 16 -4.33 -14.49 -13.31
CA SER A 16 -3.08 -15.11 -12.87
C SER A 16 -1.91 -14.14 -12.91
N ASN A 17 -0.79 -14.49 -12.28
CA ASN A 17 0.45 -13.72 -12.35
C ASN A 17 1.37 -14.16 -13.51
N GLY A 18 0.81 -14.76 -14.56
CA GLY A 18 1.56 -15.13 -15.75
C GLY A 18 2.18 -13.93 -16.47
N PRO A 19 3.17 -14.18 -17.36
CA PRO A 19 3.73 -13.14 -18.21
C PRO A 19 2.68 -12.60 -19.19
N HIS A 20 2.93 -11.40 -19.74
CA HIS A 20 2.09 -10.83 -20.80
C HIS A 20 2.30 -11.60 -22.11
N ALA A 21 1.44 -12.57 -22.39
CA ALA A 21 1.46 -13.40 -23.57
C ALA A 21 0.06 -13.97 -23.87
N ASP A 22 -0.19 -14.35 -25.12
CA ASP A 22 -1.49 -14.93 -25.56
C ASP A 22 -1.79 -16.26 -24.86
N VAL A 23 -0.73 -17.03 -24.57
CA VAL A 23 -0.85 -18.32 -23.86
C VAL A 23 0.18 -18.36 -22.74
N VAL A 24 -0.30 -18.63 -21.53
CA VAL A 24 0.56 -18.71 -20.35
C VAL A 24 0.35 -20.05 -19.61
N LYS A 25 1.43 -20.56 -19.04
CA LYS A 25 1.38 -21.70 -18.13
C LYS A 25 1.75 -21.22 -16.73
N VAL A 26 0.80 -21.30 -15.81
CA VAL A 26 0.98 -20.85 -14.43
C VAL A 26 0.58 -21.96 -13.43
N PRO A 27 1.19 -22.00 -12.24
CA PRO A 27 0.75 -22.89 -11.17
C PRO A 27 -0.72 -22.61 -10.78
N LYS A 28 -1.48 -23.65 -10.47
CA LYS A 28 -2.90 -23.53 -10.09
C LYS A 28 -3.14 -22.59 -8.91
N ASN A 29 -2.24 -22.57 -7.93
CA ASN A 29 -2.30 -21.70 -6.75
C ASN A 29 -2.05 -20.22 -7.05
N LEU A 30 -1.59 -19.87 -8.25
CA LEU A 30 -1.41 -18.50 -8.74
C LEU A 30 -2.46 -18.11 -9.77
N CYS A 31 -3.58 -18.84 -9.79
CA CYS A 31 -4.68 -18.63 -10.70
C CYS A 31 -5.99 -18.61 -9.90
N ALA A 32 -6.83 -17.61 -10.14
CA ALA A 32 -8.14 -17.50 -9.49
C ALA A 32 -9.23 -17.30 -10.55
N LYS A 33 -10.41 -17.92 -10.31
CA LYS A 33 -11.57 -17.71 -11.16
C LYS A 33 -12.13 -16.30 -10.95
N ILE A 34 -12.42 -15.62 -12.06
CA ILE A 34 -13.05 -14.29 -12.04
C ILE A 34 -14.56 -14.50 -11.84
N PRO A 35 -15.18 -13.88 -10.82
CA PRO A 35 -16.63 -13.91 -10.65
C PRO A 35 -17.35 -13.26 -11.83
N ASP A 36 -18.55 -13.75 -12.17
CA ASP A 36 -19.29 -13.31 -13.36
C ASP A 36 -19.62 -11.81 -13.35
N GLN A 37 -19.83 -11.22 -12.15
CA GLN A 37 -20.10 -9.80 -11.98
C GLN A 37 -18.86 -8.89 -12.10
N VAL A 38 -17.65 -9.45 -12.19
CA VAL A 38 -16.41 -8.70 -12.31
C VAL A 38 -15.97 -8.65 -13.76
N SER A 39 -15.70 -7.44 -14.28
CA SER A 39 -15.18 -7.27 -15.64
C SER A 39 -13.72 -7.72 -15.75
N ASP A 40 -13.25 -8.01 -16.96
CA ASP A 40 -11.86 -8.38 -17.20
C ASP A 40 -10.90 -7.23 -16.88
N GLU A 41 -11.32 -5.99 -17.17
CA GLU A 41 -10.55 -4.78 -16.85
C GLU A 41 -10.35 -4.63 -15.33
N ALA A 42 -11.41 -4.86 -14.54
CA ALA A 42 -11.30 -4.81 -13.09
C ALA A 42 -10.46 -5.99 -12.54
N ALA A 43 -10.65 -7.18 -13.09
CA ALA A 43 -9.89 -8.37 -12.70
C ALA A 43 -8.40 -8.26 -12.99
N ALA A 44 -8.00 -7.52 -14.05
CA ALA A 44 -6.60 -7.29 -14.40
C ALA A 44 -5.77 -6.65 -13.28
N PHE A 45 -6.40 -5.90 -12.37
CA PHE A 45 -5.73 -5.31 -11.21
C PHE A 45 -5.51 -6.27 -10.04
N ALA A 46 -6.14 -7.44 -10.03
CA ALA A 46 -6.16 -8.32 -8.85
C ALA A 46 -4.76 -8.75 -8.38
N VAL A 47 -3.86 -9.09 -9.31
CA VAL A 47 -2.50 -9.51 -8.97
C VAL A 47 -1.71 -8.35 -8.35
N VAL A 48 -1.75 -7.17 -8.97
CA VAL A 48 -1.04 -5.99 -8.46
C VAL A 48 -1.65 -5.51 -7.14
N ALA A 49 -2.98 -5.56 -7.02
CA ALA A 49 -3.67 -5.23 -5.77
C ALA A 49 -3.30 -6.17 -4.62
N SER A 50 -3.03 -7.46 -4.91
CA SER A 50 -2.61 -8.42 -3.89
C SER A 50 -1.29 -8.05 -3.21
N ILE A 51 -0.39 -7.34 -3.90
CA ILE A 51 0.86 -6.81 -3.34
C ILE A 51 0.55 -5.76 -2.28
N GLY A 52 -0.31 -4.80 -2.59
CA GLY A 52 -0.77 -3.80 -1.61
C GLY A 52 -1.56 -4.43 -0.45
N LEU A 53 -2.41 -5.41 -0.76
CA LEU A 53 -3.18 -6.16 0.25
C LEU A 53 -2.28 -6.91 1.23
N GLN A 54 -1.16 -7.48 0.77
CA GLN A 54 -0.19 -8.10 1.67
C GLN A 54 0.39 -7.08 2.64
N GLY A 55 0.77 -5.88 2.16
CA GLY A 55 1.21 -4.78 3.03
C GLY A 55 0.15 -4.39 4.07
N ILE A 56 -1.11 -4.31 3.67
CA ILE A 56 -2.23 -4.02 4.58
C ILE A 56 -2.38 -5.11 5.64
N ARG A 57 -2.33 -6.39 5.25
CA ARG A 57 -2.43 -7.52 6.19
C ARG A 57 -1.32 -7.52 7.24
N LEU A 58 -0.09 -7.20 6.85
CA LEU A 58 1.03 -7.06 7.77
C LEU A 58 0.88 -5.86 8.72
N ALA A 59 0.23 -4.80 8.24
CA ALA A 59 -0.04 -3.61 9.05
C ALA A 59 -1.21 -3.78 10.02
N GLU A 60 -2.08 -4.78 9.83
CA GLU A 60 -3.23 -5.08 10.69
C GLU A 60 -4.07 -3.83 11.05
N PRO A 61 -4.58 -3.07 10.05
CA PRO A 61 -5.30 -1.85 10.31
C PRO A 61 -6.63 -2.10 11.04
N THR A 62 -6.98 -1.19 11.94
CA THR A 62 -8.29 -1.15 12.58
C THR A 62 -9.09 0.07 12.16
N LEU A 63 -10.40 0.03 12.35
CA LEU A 63 -11.33 1.09 11.97
C LEU A 63 -10.91 2.44 12.57
N GLY A 64 -10.84 3.47 11.73
CA GLY A 64 -10.56 4.84 12.15
C GLY A 64 -9.07 5.19 12.29
N GLU A 65 -8.16 4.23 12.16
CA GLU A 65 -6.72 4.52 12.19
C GLU A 65 -6.28 5.45 11.05
N CYS A 66 -5.23 6.21 11.32
CA CYS A 66 -4.57 7.11 10.37
C CYS A 66 -3.41 6.38 9.67
N PHE A 67 -3.54 6.17 8.39
CA PHE A 67 -2.50 5.55 7.56
C PHE A 67 -1.87 6.55 6.60
N VAL A 68 -0.58 6.39 6.37
CA VAL A 68 0.14 7.06 5.28
C VAL A 68 0.53 6.05 4.22
N VAL A 69 0.32 6.40 2.95
CA VAL A 69 0.85 5.64 1.80
C VAL A 69 1.87 6.53 1.11
N THR A 70 3.15 6.12 1.17
CA THR A 70 4.25 6.83 0.50
C THR A 70 4.50 6.20 -0.87
N GLY A 71 4.25 6.98 -1.92
CA GLY A 71 4.23 6.53 -3.31
C GLY A 71 2.81 6.27 -3.82
N ALA A 72 2.26 7.18 -4.62
CA ALA A 72 0.94 7.10 -5.23
C ALA A 72 0.98 6.53 -6.66
N GLY A 73 1.88 5.57 -6.92
CA GLY A 73 1.87 4.76 -8.13
C GLY A 73 0.73 3.75 -8.13
N LEU A 74 0.72 2.82 -9.08
CA LEU A 74 -0.36 1.84 -9.24
C LEU A 74 -0.63 1.05 -7.94
N ILE A 75 0.40 0.49 -7.31
CA ILE A 75 0.24 -0.26 -6.05
C ILE A 75 -0.25 0.67 -4.93
N GLY A 76 0.31 1.88 -4.84
CA GLY A 76 -0.10 2.87 -3.83
C GLY A 76 -1.57 3.27 -3.96
N LEU A 77 -2.03 3.58 -5.17
CA LEU A 77 -3.43 3.94 -5.42
C LEU A 77 -4.41 2.80 -5.09
N LEU A 78 -4.06 1.56 -5.38
CA LEU A 78 -4.85 0.39 -4.99
C LEU A 78 -4.84 0.19 -3.47
N THR A 79 -3.69 0.39 -2.82
CA THR A 79 -3.56 0.33 -1.35
C THR A 79 -4.41 1.39 -0.66
N ILE A 80 -4.43 2.62 -1.18
CA ILE A 80 -5.27 3.72 -0.68
C ILE A 80 -6.75 3.33 -0.70
N GLN A 81 -7.23 2.81 -1.83
CA GLN A 81 -8.63 2.39 -1.97
C GLN A 81 -9.00 1.30 -0.97
N MET A 82 -8.14 0.29 -0.80
CA MET A 82 -8.38 -0.80 0.17
C MET A 82 -8.36 -0.31 1.62
N LEU A 83 -7.45 0.58 2.01
CA LEU A 83 -7.41 1.18 3.35
C LEU A 83 -8.66 2.03 3.60
N ARG A 84 -9.10 2.81 2.61
CA ARG A 84 -10.34 3.59 2.70
C ARG A 84 -11.57 2.69 2.87
N ALA A 85 -11.64 1.60 2.10
CA ALA A 85 -12.71 0.61 2.22
C ALA A 85 -12.70 -0.09 3.59
N ASN A 86 -11.52 -0.24 4.20
CA ASN A 86 -11.37 -0.78 5.57
C ASN A 86 -11.72 0.25 6.68
N GLY A 87 -12.12 1.46 6.32
CA GLY A 87 -12.51 2.50 7.26
C GLY A 87 -11.36 3.30 7.86
N CYS A 88 -10.17 3.23 7.30
CA CYS A 88 -9.02 4.05 7.70
C CYS A 88 -9.10 5.45 7.09
N ARG A 89 -8.51 6.42 7.78
CA ARG A 89 -8.15 7.70 7.18
C ARG A 89 -6.82 7.52 6.46
N VAL A 90 -6.66 8.11 5.26
CA VAL A 90 -5.46 7.91 4.46
C VAL A 90 -4.88 9.24 4.00
N LEU A 91 -3.56 9.41 4.18
CA LEU A 91 -2.75 10.47 3.60
C LEU A 91 -1.82 9.84 2.55
N ALA A 92 -1.86 10.34 1.33
CA ALA A 92 -0.96 9.93 0.24
C ALA A 92 0.19 10.92 0.09
N ILE A 93 1.42 10.43 -0.05
CA ILE A 93 2.62 11.25 -0.27
C ILE A 93 3.24 10.84 -1.61
N ASP A 94 3.38 11.78 -2.54
CA ASP A 94 4.09 11.60 -3.81
C ASP A 94 4.61 12.94 -4.32
N PHE A 95 5.61 12.93 -5.19
CA PHE A 95 6.13 14.13 -5.86
C PHE A 95 5.32 14.51 -7.10
N ASP A 96 4.57 13.55 -7.66
CA ASP A 96 3.77 13.72 -8.88
C ASP A 96 2.35 14.17 -8.54
N GLN A 97 2.04 15.40 -8.91
CA GLN A 97 0.74 16.01 -8.64
C GLN A 97 -0.42 15.24 -9.29
N SER A 98 -0.22 14.70 -10.50
CA SER A 98 -1.28 13.97 -11.20
C SER A 98 -1.69 12.69 -10.47
N LYS A 99 -0.74 12.00 -9.85
CA LYS A 99 -1.01 10.83 -9.01
C LYS A 99 -1.73 11.20 -7.72
N LEU A 100 -1.37 12.34 -7.13
CA LEU A 100 -2.03 12.85 -5.92
C LEU A 100 -3.48 13.26 -6.20
N GLU A 101 -3.77 13.81 -7.37
CA GLU A 101 -5.14 14.11 -7.79
C GLU A 101 -6.00 12.85 -7.89
N LEU A 102 -5.44 11.74 -8.40
CA LEU A 102 -6.11 10.44 -8.36
C LEU A 102 -6.31 9.93 -6.93
N ALA A 103 -5.30 10.07 -6.07
CA ALA A 103 -5.41 9.69 -4.67
C ALA A 103 -6.52 10.46 -3.95
N GLN A 104 -6.69 11.76 -4.24
CA GLN A 104 -7.78 12.57 -3.72
C GLN A 104 -9.16 12.08 -4.21
N GLN A 105 -9.28 11.69 -5.48
CA GLN A 105 -10.52 11.11 -6.01
C GLN A 105 -10.89 9.80 -5.29
N PHE A 106 -9.90 9.05 -4.80
CA PHE A 106 -10.11 7.85 -3.99
C PHE A 106 -10.29 8.14 -2.48
N GLY A 107 -10.40 9.43 -2.10
CA GLY A 107 -10.72 9.85 -0.76
C GLY A 107 -9.52 9.98 0.20
N ALA A 108 -8.29 10.05 -0.31
CA ALA A 108 -7.12 10.36 0.50
C ALA A 108 -6.93 11.88 0.64
N GLU A 109 -6.36 12.31 1.77
CA GLU A 109 -5.66 13.59 1.85
C GLU A 109 -4.28 13.42 1.18
N VAL A 110 -3.64 14.51 0.78
CA VAL A 110 -2.39 14.44 0.00
C VAL A 110 -1.32 15.37 0.54
N CYS A 111 -0.06 14.99 0.30
CA CYS A 111 1.13 15.79 0.57
C CYS A 111 2.07 15.70 -0.63
N ASN A 112 2.50 16.85 -1.15
CA ASN A 112 3.43 16.94 -2.27
C ASN A 112 4.76 17.57 -1.86
N PRO A 113 5.78 16.77 -1.51
CA PRO A 113 7.10 17.31 -1.15
C PRO A 113 7.78 18.11 -2.29
N GLY A 114 7.44 17.81 -3.55
CA GLY A 114 7.91 18.57 -4.71
C GLY A 114 7.41 20.01 -4.75
N ARG A 115 6.39 20.35 -3.98
CA ARG A 115 5.87 21.71 -3.79
C ARG A 115 6.32 22.36 -2.48
N GLY A 116 7.26 21.73 -1.78
CA GLY A 116 7.80 22.23 -0.52
C GLY A 116 7.00 21.85 0.73
N GLU A 117 6.02 20.94 0.61
CA GLU A 117 5.31 20.42 1.77
C GLU A 117 6.20 19.43 2.54
N ASP A 118 6.21 19.53 3.87
CA ASP A 118 6.96 18.61 4.72
C ASP A 118 6.08 17.37 5.05
N PRO A 119 6.48 16.17 4.61
CA PRO A 119 5.73 14.95 4.88
C PRO A 119 5.52 14.66 6.35
N VAL A 120 6.52 14.94 7.21
CA VAL A 120 6.43 14.68 8.65
C VAL A 120 5.46 15.64 9.30
N ALA A 121 5.58 16.93 9.02
CA ALA A 121 4.66 17.93 9.56
C ALA A 121 3.22 17.68 9.08
N THR A 122 3.04 17.34 7.80
CA THR A 122 1.72 17.02 7.23
C THR A 122 1.13 15.77 7.88
N GLY A 123 1.90 14.70 8.07
CA GLY A 123 1.46 13.47 8.75
C GLY A 123 1.05 13.73 10.21
N LEU A 124 1.81 14.54 10.93
CA LEU A 124 1.46 14.92 12.30
C LEU A 124 0.18 15.76 12.35
N ALA A 125 0.01 16.72 11.45
CA ALA A 125 -1.23 17.51 11.35
C ALA A 125 -2.43 16.64 10.99
N PHE A 126 -2.29 15.73 10.01
CA PHE A 126 -3.30 14.78 9.59
C PHE A 126 -3.79 13.90 10.75
N SER A 127 -2.89 13.44 11.61
CA SER A 127 -3.19 12.66 12.80
C SER A 127 -3.58 13.51 14.03
N ARG A 128 -3.79 14.81 13.86
CA ARG A 128 -4.11 15.75 14.95
C ARG A 128 -3.05 15.78 16.07
N GLY A 129 -1.79 15.61 15.72
CA GLY A 129 -0.66 15.59 16.64
C GLY A 129 -0.42 14.25 17.37
N LEU A 130 -1.27 13.25 17.16
CA LEU A 130 -1.12 11.93 17.82
C LEU A 130 -0.03 11.05 17.18
N GLY A 131 0.30 11.34 15.93
CA GLY A 131 1.18 10.53 15.09
C GLY A 131 0.42 9.45 14.32
N ILE A 132 1.05 8.95 13.27
CA ILE A 132 0.47 8.00 12.32
C ILE A 132 0.47 6.58 12.89
N ASP A 133 -0.64 5.86 12.75
CA ASP A 133 -0.82 4.49 13.22
C ASP A 133 -0.04 3.49 12.35
N GLY A 134 -0.07 3.67 11.04
CA GLY A 134 0.64 2.81 10.10
C GLY A 134 1.10 3.55 8.84
N VAL A 135 2.28 3.20 8.35
CA VAL A 135 2.81 3.71 7.08
C VAL A 135 3.08 2.53 6.15
N ILE A 136 2.53 2.59 4.94
CA ILE A 136 2.82 1.63 3.88
C ILE A 136 3.62 2.35 2.79
N ILE A 137 4.85 1.90 2.59
CA ILE A 137 5.78 2.48 1.62
C ILE A 137 5.72 1.66 0.34
N THR A 138 5.12 2.22 -0.71
CA THR A 138 5.03 1.62 -2.05
C THR A 138 5.95 2.31 -3.06
N ALA A 139 6.69 3.32 -2.61
CA ALA A 139 7.65 4.05 -3.43
C ALA A 139 8.81 3.17 -3.89
N SER A 140 9.37 3.50 -5.07
CA SER A 140 10.60 2.92 -5.59
C SER A 140 11.66 4.02 -5.68
N THR A 141 12.68 3.95 -4.82
CA THR A 141 13.76 4.94 -4.73
C THR A 141 15.02 4.30 -4.13
N LYS A 142 16.16 4.94 -4.32
CA LYS A 142 17.43 4.50 -3.72
C LYS A 142 17.73 5.14 -2.37
N VAL A 143 17.00 6.21 -2.01
CA VAL A 143 17.21 6.93 -0.75
C VAL A 143 16.41 6.32 0.38
N SER A 144 16.83 6.59 1.63
CA SER A 144 16.20 6.10 2.85
C SER A 144 15.14 7.07 3.43
N ASP A 145 14.95 8.23 2.78
CA ASP A 145 14.04 9.28 3.27
C ASP A 145 12.62 8.78 3.55
N PRO A 146 11.99 7.94 2.70
CA PRO A 146 10.64 7.46 2.99
C PRO A 146 10.54 6.70 4.32
N VAL A 147 11.56 5.91 4.67
CA VAL A 147 11.60 5.15 5.93
C VAL A 147 11.86 6.06 7.12
N THR A 148 12.78 7.02 6.98
CA THR A 148 13.08 8.01 8.01
C THR A 148 11.85 8.89 8.31
N GLN A 149 11.18 9.37 7.28
CA GLN A 149 9.96 10.17 7.41
C GLN A 149 8.85 9.36 8.07
N ALA A 150 8.67 8.09 7.65
CA ALA A 150 7.70 7.19 8.25
C ALA A 150 7.95 7.02 9.76
N ALA A 151 9.20 6.80 10.18
CA ALA A 151 9.54 6.67 11.59
C ALA A 151 9.24 7.95 12.38
N ARG A 152 9.57 9.11 11.82
CA ARG A 152 9.39 10.41 12.48
C ARG A 152 7.92 10.80 12.63
N MET A 153 7.07 10.52 11.65
CA MET A 153 5.64 10.83 11.71
C MET A 153 4.81 9.81 12.50
N SER A 154 5.32 8.61 12.72
CA SER A 154 4.61 7.54 13.43
C SER A 154 4.40 7.85 14.90
N ARG A 155 3.26 7.44 15.46
CA ARG A 155 3.05 7.39 16.91
C ARG A 155 3.89 6.31 17.57
N LYS A 156 3.90 6.29 18.90
CA LYS A 156 4.48 5.17 19.65
C LYS A 156 3.80 3.85 19.25
N ARG A 157 4.61 2.81 19.00
CA ARG A 157 4.18 1.50 18.49
C ARG A 157 3.49 1.56 17.12
N GLY A 158 3.79 2.59 16.33
CA GLY A 158 3.38 2.66 14.93
C GLY A 158 4.00 1.53 14.10
N ARG A 159 3.37 1.21 12.99
CA ARG A 159 3.76 0.11 12.10
C ARG A 159 4.23 0.66 10.76
N ILE A 160 5.38 0.22 10.29
CA ILE A 160 5.93 0.63 8.99
C ILE A 160 6.10 -0.62 8.14
N ILE A 161 5.43 -0.66 7.00
CA ILE A 161 5.50 -1.77 6.06
C ILE A 161 6.13 -1.29 4.75
N LEU A 162 7.24 -1.88 4.38
CA LEU A 162 7.90 -1.62 3.10
C LEU A 162 7.40 -2.64 2.08
N VAL A 163 6.63 -2.18 1.12
CA VAL A 163 6.12 -2.95 -0.04
C VAL A 163 6.95 -2.65 -1.27
N GLY A 164 7.39 -1.40 -1.41
CA GLY A 164 8.23 -0.95 -2.52
C GLY A 164 9.72 -1.26 -2.30
N VAL A 165 10.57 -0.47 -2.94
CA VAL A 165 12.03 -0.60 -2.86
C VAL A 165 12.62 0.74 -2.43
N THR A 166 13.31 0.77 -1.29
CA THR A 166 13.97 1.98 -0.77
C THR A 166 15.37 1.66 -0.27
N GLY A 167 16.18 2.69 -0.02
CA GLY A 167 17.34 2.56 0.84
C GLY A 167 16.90 2.20 2.27
N LEU A 168 17.77 1.52 3.01
CA LEU A 168 17.50 1.04 4.37
C LEU A 168 18.58 1.48 5.36
N GLU A 169 19.10 2.70 5.20
CA GLU A 169 19.93 3.31 6.24
C GLU A 169 19.01 3.86 7.34
N LEU A 170 18.94 3.11 8.44
CA LEU A 170 18.02 3.38 9.53
C LEU A 170 18.73 4.01 10.72
N ASN A 171 18.18 5.11 11.24
CA ASN A 171 18.63 5.67 12.50
C ASN A 171 17.92 4.94 13.66
N ARG A 172 18.69 4.23 14.50
CA ARG A 172 18.14 3.49 15.63
C ARG A 172 17.28 4.37 16.56
N ALA A 173 17.66 5.62 16.79
CA ALA A 173 16.93 6.51 17.70
C ALA A 173 15.49 6.73 17.24
N ASP A 174 15.25 6.97 15.94
CA ASP A 174 13.92 7.21 15.39
C ASP A 174 12.95 6.03 15.64
N PHE A 175 13.48 4.81 15.75
CA PHE A 175 12.70 3.58 16.00
C PHE A 175 12.58 3.24 17.48
N TYR A 176 13.68 3.35 18.22
CA TYR A 176 13.80 2.91 19.61
C TYR A 176 12.88 3.71 20.53
N GLU A 177 12.86 5.03 20.42
CA GLU A 177 12.10 5.90 21.30
C GLU A 177 10.58 5.67 21.20
N LYS A 178 10.12 5.23 20.04
CA LYS A 178 8.70 4.97 19.77
C LYS A 178 8.34 3.50 19.75
N GLU A 179 9.28 2.59 19.95
CA GLU A 179 9.07 1.12 19.85
C GLU A 179 8.39 0.74 18.53
N LEU A 180 8.87 1.30 17.40
CA LEU A 180 8.26 1.08 16.08
C LEU A 180 8.49 -0.36 15.60
N SER A 181 7.50 -0.93 14.92
CA SER A 181 7.68 -2.13 14.12
C SER A 181 7.98 -1.74 12.67
N PHE A 182 8.94 -2.44 12.06
CA PHE A 182 9.29 -2.30 10.65
C PHE A 182 9.32 -3.69 10.01
N GLN A 183 8.58 -3.85 8.92
CA GLN A 183 8.51 -5.12 8.22
C GLN A 183 8.57 -4.91 6.71
N VAL A 184 9.27 -5.80 6.02
CA VAL A 184 9.30 -5.85 4.56
C VAL A 184 8.25 -6.87 4.10
N ALA A 185 7.36 -6.44 3.21
CA ALA A 185 6.41 -7.31 2.54
C ALA A 185 7.10 -8.06 1.38
N CYS A 186 6.72 -9.30 1.17
CA CYS A 186 7.21 -10.15 0.07
C CYS A 186 6.03 -10.55 -0.81
#